data_4b9d662dad79ebd0560d4685f6e64499
#
_entry.id   4b9d662dad79ebd0560d4685f6e64499
#
_cell.length_a   1.000
_cell.length_b   1.000
_cell.length_c   1.000
_cell.angle_alpha   90.00
_cell.angle_beta   90.00
_cell.angle_gamma   90.00
#
_symmetry.space_group_name_H-M   'P 1'
#
loop_
_entity.id
_entity.type
_entity.pdbx_description
1 polymer ?
#
loop_
_entity_poly.entity_id
_entity_poly.type
_entity_poly.pdbx_seq_one_letter_code
_entity_poly.pdbx_strand_id
1 'polypeptide(L)'
;RGLQFQVVACVIRKNDHLQRYGVAALDPYMLSLDVLVERFCMDIGSVAGGGVIVAERRDPTLDRELDIAWLNLKVQGTRFMQAKAIEERIVGLNLRPKTANSAGLQLADLVVTPIGRKVLGKTIKEDYRVIEEKFRCSRTGRIEGYGLVVLPK
;
A
#
# COMPACT_ATOMS: atom_id res chain seq x y z
N ARG A 1 -18.78 -16.43 8.64
CA ARG A 1 -18.42 -15.09 9.13
C ARG A 1 -17.25 -14.59 8.30
N GLY A 2 -17.40 -13.39 7.66
CA GLY A 2 -16.38 -12.83 6.79
C GLY A 2 -15.10 -12.47 7.56
N LEU A 3 -13.95 -12.57 6.87
CA LEU A 3 -12.67 -12.13 7.41
C LEU A 3 -12.71 -10.62 7.71
N GLN A 4 -12.21 -10.24 8.87
CA GLN A 4 -12.05 -8.84 9.27
C GLN A 4 -10.73 -8.32 8.69
N PHE A 5 -10.81 -7.52 7.63
CA PHE A 5 -9.65 -6.82 7.03
C PHE A 5 -10.12 -5.59 6.29
N GLN A 6 -9.19 -4.67 6.08
CA GLN A 6 -9.39 -3.50 5.23
C GLN A 6 -8.41 -3.53 4.07
N VAL A 7 -8.79 -2.90 2.97
CA VAL A 7 -7.97 -2.76 1.78
C VAL A 7 -7.52 -1.31 1.64
N VAL A 8 -6.22 -1.15 1.42
CA VAL A 8 -5.62 0.09 0.95
C VAL A 8 -4.84 -0.24 -0.31
N ALA A 9 -5.07 0.49 -1.38
CA ALA A 9 -4.38 0.30 -2.65
C ALA A 9 -3.83 1.62 -3.19
N CYS A 10 -2.63 1.55 -3.73
CA CYS A 10 -2.03 2.62 -4.51
C CYS A 10 -1.82 2.13 -5.95
N VAL A 11 -2.41 2.84 -6.90
CA VAL A 11 -2.27 2.53 -8.33
C VAL A 11 -1.56 3.69 -9.01
N ILE A 12 -0.44 3.40 -9.68
CA ILE A 12 0.35 4.41 -10.39
C ILE A 12 0.25 4.14 -11.89
N ARG A 13 -0.27 5.11 -12.62
CA ARG A 13 -0.27 5.13 -14.08
C ARG A 13 1.12 5.54 -14.55
N LYS A 14 1.98 4.55 -14.80
CA LYS A 14 3.42 4.79 -15.05
C LYS A 14 3.68 5.76 -16.20
N ASN A 15 2.97 5.64 -17.32
CA ASN A 15 3.15 6.54 -18.46
C ASN A 15 2.76 7.99 -18.11
N ASP A 16 1.62 8.19 -17.46
CA ASP A 16 1.17 9.51 -17.05
C ASP A 16 2.13 10.12 -16.01
N HIS A 17 2.66 9.28 -15.12
CA HIS A 17 3.64 9.67 -14.11
C HIS A 17 4.94 10.15 -14.74
N LEU A 18 5.49 9.40 -15.71
CA LEU A 18 6.68 9.78 -16.46
C LEU A 18 6.46 11.04 -17.31
N GLN A 19 5.30 11.16 -17.97
CA GLN A 19 4.98 12.35 -18.75
C GLN A 19 4.88 13.60 -17.88
N ARG A 20 4.31 13.48 -16.68
CA ARG A 20 4.09 14.61 -15.77
C ARG A 20 5.36 15.06 -15.07
N TYR A 21 6.20 14.15 -14.66
CA TYR A 21 7.36 14.45 -13.81
C TYR A 21 8.72 14.27 -14.50
N GLY A 22 8.75 13.61 -15.67
CA GLY A 22 9.98 13.39 -16.44
C GLY A 22 11.09 12.76 -15.63
N VAL A 23 12.30 13.33 -15.72
CA VAL A 23 13.48 12.84 -14.97
C VAL A 23 13.36 13.05 -13.44
N ALA A 24 12.45 13.88 -12.98
CA ALA A 24 12.16 14.07 -11.56
C ALA A 24 11.11 13.10 -11.02
N ALA A 25 10.62 12.17 -11.86
CA ALA A 25 9.66 11.15 -11.43
C ALA A 25 10.28 10.24 -10.37
N LEU A 26 9.63 10.20 -9.20
CA LEU A 26 9.99 9.24 -8.16
C LEU A 26 9.74 7.81 -8.68
N ASP A 27 10.54 6.86 -8.22
CA ASP A 27 10.29 5.45 -8.50
C ASP A 27 8.87 5.06 -8.06
N PRO A 28 8.04 4.50 -8.95
CA PRO A 28 6.66 4.16 -8.62
C PRO A 28 6.52 3.20 -7.44
N TYR A 29 7.48 2.29 -7.27
CA TYR A 29 7.47 1.34 -6.16
C TYR A 29 7.66 2.06 -4.82
N MET A 30 8.65 2.97 -4.75
CA MET A 30 8.93 3.78 -3.57
C MET A 30 7.75 4.69 -3.23
N LEU A 31 7.19 5.37 -4.24
CA LEU A 31 6.03 6.24 -4.06
C LEU A 31 4.80 5.46 -3.56
N SER A 32 4.58 4.25 -4.06
CA SER A 32 3.48 3.41 -3.56
C SER A 32 3.70 2.96 -2.12
N LEU A 33 4.94 2.66 -1.74
CA LEU A 33 5.28 2.31 -0.36
C LEU A 33 4.99 3.48 0.60
N ASP A 34 5.40 4.70 0.24
CA ASP A 34 5.10 5.90 1.03
C ASP A 34 3.60 6.03 1.29
N VAL A 35 2.79 5.93 0.24
CA VAL A 35 1.32 6.02 0.34
C VAL A 35 0.75 4.93 1.23
N LEU A 36 1.18 3.68 1.07
CA LEU A 36 0.69 2.55 1.85
C LEU A 36 1.07 2.67 3.33
N VAL A 37 2.31 3.08 3.63
CA VAL A 37 2.78 3.31 5.00
C VAL A 37 1.99 4.43 5.67
N GLU A 38 1.76 5.56 4.98
CA GLU A 38 0.95 6.66 5.49
C GLU A 38 -0.47 6.20 5.88
N ARG A 39 -1.14 5.48 4.98
CA ARG A 39 -2.51 5.00 5.21
C ARG A 39 -2.57 3.96 6.33
N PHE A 40 -1.58 3.08 6.40
CA PHE A 40 -1.47 2.12 7.49
C PHE A 40 -1.27 2.80 8.85
N CYS A 41 -0.37 3.77 8.93
CA CYS A 41 -0.18 4.57 10.15
C CYS A 41 -1.44 5.31 10.57
N MET A 42 -2.20 5.86 9.62
CA MET A 42 -3.46 6.54 9.91
C MET A 42 -4.53 5.57 10.41
N ASP A 43 -4.53 4.35 9.92
CA ASP A 43 -5.52 3.34 10.26
C ASP A 43 -5.28 2.76 11.66
N ILE A 44 -4.04 2.38 11.97
CA ILE A 44 -3.70 1.82 13.28
C ILE A 44 -3.66 2.88 14.39
N GLY A 45 -3.44 4.15 14.07
CA GLY A 45 -3.43 5.23 15.06
C GLY A 45 -2.45 4.95 16.20
N SER A 46 -2.94 5.03 17.45
CA SER A 46 -2.16 4.81 18.67
C SER A 46 -2.40 3.43 19.29
N VAL A 47 -2.65 2.41 18.46
CA VAL A 47 -2.87 1.04 18.96
C VAL A 47 -1.64 0.54 19.72
N ALA A 48 -1.86 0.03 20.92
CA ALA A 48 -0.80 -0.56 21.73
C ALA A 48 -0.13 -1.74 21.00
N GLY A 49 1.21 -1.75 20.96
CA GLY A 49 1.98 -2.78 20.27
C GLY A 49 2.28 -2.46 18.80
N GLY A 50 1.66 -1.43 18.22
CA GLY A 50 1.92 -0.99 16.85
C GLY A 50 1.52 -1.99 15.78
N GLY A 51 1.87 -1.68 14.54
CA GLY A 51 1.65 -2.51 13.37
C GLY A 51 2.94 -3.13 12.81
N VAL A 52 2.81 -4.21 12.07
CA VAL A 52 3.90 -4.86 11.34
C VAL A 52 3.56 -4.91 9.86
N ILE A 53 4.50 -4.51 9.02
CA ILE A 53 4.40 -4.70 7.57
C ILE A 53 4.95 -6.07 7.22
N VAL A 54 4.20 -6.85 6.48
CA VAL A 54 4.64 -8.12 5.93
C VAL A 54 4.67 -8.03 4.42
N ALA A 55 5.82 -8.28 3.81
CA ALA A 55 5.98 -8.32 2.37
C ALA A 55 6.49 -9.69 1.91
N GLU A 56 6.13 -10.08 0.68
CA GLU A 56 6.67 -11.30 0.08
C GLU A 56 8.08 -11.04 -0.41
N ARG A 57 8.98 -11.99 -0.12
CA ARG A 57 10.34 -11.99 -0.68
C ARG A 57 10.29 -12.11 -2.19
N ARG A 58 11.17 -11.36 -2.83
CA ARG A 58 11.40 -11.40 -4.27
C ARG A 58 12.82 -11.90 -4.54
N ASP A 59 13.57 -11.23 -5.39
CA ASP A 59 15.01 -11.47 -5.54
C ASP A 59 15.81 -10.62 -4.54
N PRO A 60 17.09 -10.96 -4.27
CA PRO A 60 17.91 -10.26 -3.28
C PRO A 60 18.07 -8.75 -3.55
N THR A 61 18.04 -8.32 -4.82
CA THR A 61 18.17 -6.90 -5.19
C THR A 61 16.93 -6.14 -4.78
N LEU A 62 15.75 -6.63 -5.15
CA LEU A 62 14.47 -6.00 -4.81
C LEU A 62 14.18 -6.03 -3.31
N ASP A 63 14.56 -7.11 -2.61
CA ASP A 63 14.46 -7.18 -1.15
C ASP A 63 15.32 -6.09 -0.48
N ARG A 64 16.55 -5.90 -0.97
CA ARG A 64 17.43 -4.83 -0.48
C ARG A 64 16.88 -3.44 -0.77
N GLU A 65 16.32 -3.22 -1.95
CA GLU A 65 15.68 -1.94 -2.30
C GLU A 65 14.51 -1.64 -1.36
N LEU A 66 13.71 -2.63 -1.03
CA LEU A 66 12.61 -2.48 -0.06
C LEU A 66 13.12 -2.16 1.35
N ASP A 67 14.18 -2.85 1.81
CA ASP A 67 14.78 -2.57 3.11
C ASP A 67 15.35 -1.14 3.19
N ILE A 68 16.03 -0.68 2.13
CA ILE A 68 16.54 0.70 2.05
C ILE A 68 15.39 1.70 2.06
N ALA A 69 14.34 1.43 1.30
CA ALA A 69 13.15 2.25 1.28
C ALA A 69 12.51 2.39 2.66
N TRP A 70 12.39 1.27 3.36
CA TRP A 70 11.86 1.23 4.72
C TRP A 70 12.73 2.02 5.71
N LEU A 71 14.05 1.87 5.63
CA LEU A 71 14.98 2.63 6.45
C LEU A 71 14.89 4.13 6.19
N ASN A 72 14.76 4.54 4.92
CA ASN A 72 14.56 5.94 4.55
C ASN A 72 13.28 6.51 5.16
N LEU A 73 12.18 5.77 5.11
CA LEU A 73 10.92 6.17 5.74
C LEU A 73 11.05 6.37 7.25
N LYS A 74 11.79 5.51 7.93
CA LYS A 74 12.06 5.64 9.37
C LYS A 74 12.93 6.84 9.73
N VAL A 75 13.78 7.30 8.81
CA VAL A 75 14.69 8.43 9.05
C VAL A 75 14.09 9.75 8.59
N GLN A 76 13.46 9.77 7.42
CA GLN A 76 13.00 10.99 6.76
C GLN A 76 11.48 11.21 6.86
N GLY A 77 10.73 10.13 7.10
CA GLY A 77 9.28 10.16 6.98
C GLY A 77 8.81 10.22 5.52
N THR A 78 7.56 10.60 5.34
CA THR A 78 6.96 10.87 4.04
C THR A 78 6.64 12.36 3.90
N ARG A 79 6.08 12.76 2.75
CA ARG A 79 5.60 14.13 2.56
C ARG A 79 4.56 14.57 3.60
N PHE A 80 3.73 13.65 4.08
CA PHE A 80 2.59 13.95 4.95
C PHE A 80 2.71 13.37 6.36
N MET A 81 3.78 12.59 6.64
CA MET A 81 3.96 11.94 7.92
C MET A 81 5.42 12.00 8.38
N GLN A 82 5.62 12.48 9.59
CA GLN A 82 6.94 12.56 10.19
C GLN A 82 7.49 11.18 10.52
N ALA A 83 8.81 11.00 10.41
CA ALA A 83 9.52 9.76 10.71
C ALA A 83 9.18 9.22 12.10
N LYS A 84 9.13 10.08 13.12
CA LYS A 84 8.77 9.72 14.50
C LYS A 84 7.39 9.04 14.57
N ALA A 85 6.39 9.55 13.86
CA ALA A 85 5.05 8.95 13.86
C ALA A 85 5.03 7.57 13.20
N ILE A 86 5.86 7.35 12.18
CA ILE A 86 6.03 6.03 11.54
C ILE A 86 6.69 5.07 12.52
N GLU A 87 7.77 5.48 13.17
CA GLU A 87 8.51 4.66 14.12
C GLU A 87 7.69 4.25 15.34
N GLU A 88 6.86 5.16 15.85
CA GLU A 88 5.96 4.88 16.98
C GLU A 88 4.82 3.91 16.62
N ARG A 89 4.39 3.88 15.37
CA ARG A 89 3.21 3.11 14.93
C ARG A 89 3.54 1.81 14.24
N ILE A 90 4.70 1.71 13.59
CA ILE A 90 5.10 0.51 12.84
C ILE A 90 6.37 -0.08 13.47
N VAL A 91 6.21 -1.25 14.06
CA VAL A 91 7.30 -1.97 14.75
C VAL A 91 8.36 -2.46 13.77
N GLY A 92 7.98 -2.89 12.57
CA GLY A 92 8.94 -3.38 11.60
C GLY A 92 8.36 -3.83 10.29
N LEU A 93 9.27 -4.18 9.37
CA LEU A 93 9.02 -4.80 8.08
C LEU A 93 9.58 -6.23 8.10
N ASN A 94 8.73 -7.21 7.84
CA ASN A 94 9.09 -8.62 7.78
C ASN A 94 8.95 -9.15 6.36
N LEU A 95 10.05 -9.67 5.81
CA LEU A 95 10.06 -10.34 4.52
C LEU A 95 9.76 -11.84 4.71
N ARG A 96 8.72 -12.34 4.06
CA ARG A 96 8.31 -13.75 4.13
C ARG A 96 8.50 -14.42 2.78
N PRO A 97 9.07 -15.64 2.75
CA PRO A 97 9.14 -16.39 1.51
C PRO A 97 7.75 -16.83 1.06
N LYS A 98 7.55 -16.97 -0.25
CA LYS A 98 6.28 -17.44 -0.83
C LYS A 98 5.81 -18.76 -0.23
N THR A 99 6.76 -19.63 0.10
CA THR A 99 6.53 -20.94 0.74
C THR A 99 5.92 -20.84 2.15
N ALA A 100 6.01 -19.66 2.80
CA ALA A 100 5.38 -19.44 4.10
C ALA A 100 3.84 -19.42 4.04
N ASN A 101 3.27 -19.36 2.82
CA ASN A 101 1.84 -19.44 2.55
C ASN A 101 0.99 -18.52 3.44
N SER A 102 1.42 -17.26 3.57
CA SER A 102 0.74 -16.27 4.41
C SER A 102 -0.61 -15.87 3.82
N ALA A 103 -1.68 -16.08 4.58
CA ALA A 103 -3.03 -15.72 4.15
C ALA A 103 -3.18 -14.23 3.82
N GLY A 104 -2.52 -13.35 4.56
CA GLY A 104 -2.54 -11.91 4.29
C GLY A 104 -1.90 -11.54 2.96
N LEU A 105 -0.77 -12.18 2.61
CA LEU A 105 -0.10 -11.97 1.32
C LEU A 105 -0.93 -12.53 0.15
N GLN A 106 -1.58 -13.67 0.33
CA GLN A 106 -2.51 -14.22 -0.68
C GLN A 106 -3.71 -13.29 -0.91
N LEU A 107 -4.28 -12.73 0.15
CA LEU A 107 -5.35 -11.73 0.02
C LEU A 107 -4.87 -10.47 -0.70
N ALA A 108 -3.66 -9.99 -0.40
CA ALA A 108 -3.06 -8.86 -1.10
C ALA A 108 -2.94 -9.12 -2.61
N ASP A 109 -2.50 -10.31 -3.01
CA ASP A 109 -2.42 -10.70 -4.44
C ASP A 109 -3.79 -10.76 -5.11
N LEU A 110 -4.80 -11.29 -4.43
CA LEU A 110 -6.14 -11.43 -4.98
C LEU A 110 -6.82 -10.10 -5.30
N VAL A 111 -6.53 -9.04 -4.55
CA VAL A 111 -7.15 -7.72 -4.75
C VAL A 111 -6.52 -6.90 -5.88
N VAL A 112 -5.28 -7.19 -6.26
CA VAL A 112 -4.51 -6.37 -7.23
C VAL A 112 -5.19 -6.33 -8.61
N THR A 113 -5.56 -7.48 -9.15
CA THR A 113 -6.14 -7.56 -10.50
C THR A 113 -7.51 -6.90 -10.62
N PRO A 114 -8.48 -7.14 -9.71
CA PRO A 114 -9.77 -6.45 -9.74
C PRO A 114 -9.65 -4.93 -9.62
N ILE A 115 -8.78 -4.45 -8.74
CA ILE A 115 -8.53 -3.01 -8.55
C ILE A 115 -7.92 -2.41 -9.81
N GLY A 116 -6.91 -3.07 -10.39
CA GLY A 116 -6.29 -2.63 -11.64
C GLY A 116 -7.29 -2.54 -12.78
N ARG A 117 -8.18 -3.51 -12.94
CA ARG A 117 -9.25 -3.47 -13.96
C ARG A 117 -10.17 -2.26 -13.76
N LYS A 118 -10.58 -1.99 -12.52
CA LYS A 118 -11.43 -0.83 -12.21
C LYS A 118 -10.76 0.48 -12.58
N VAL A 119 -9.50 0.67 -12.19
CA VAL A 119 -8.76 1.91 -12.47
C VAL A 119 -8.51 2.11 -13.97
N LEU A 120 -8.36 1.02 -14.73
CA LEU A 120 -8.19 1.05 -16.18
C LEU A 120 -9.52 1.18 -16.96
N GLY A 121 -10.65 1.36 -16.28
CA GLY A 121 -11.96 1.48 -16.94
C GLY A 121 -12.45 0.20 -17.61
N LYS A 122 -11.90 -0.97 -17.23
CA LYS A 122 -12.35 -2.26 -17.75
C LYS A 122 -13.59 -2.76 -17.04
N THR A 123 -14.25 -3.77 -17.62
CA THR A 123 -15.45 -4.37 -17.04
C THR A 123 -15.23 -4.82 -15.60
N ILE A 124 -16.08 -4.33 -14.70
CA ILE A 124 -16.12 -4.70 -13.29
C ILE A 124 -16.80 -6.07 -13.17
N LYS A 125 -16.18 -6.96 -12.41
CA LYS A 125 -16.71 -8.27 -12.07
C LYS A 125 -17.13 -8.31 -10.60
N GLU A 126 -17.76 -9.39 -10.18
CA GLU A 126 -18.23 -9.60 -8.80
C GLU A 126 -17.09 -9.52 -7.78
N ASP A 127 -15.88 -9.98 -8.16
CA ASP A 127 -14.68 -9.90 -7.32
C ASP A 127 -14.38 -8.47 -6.84
N TYR A 128 -14.52 -7.46 -7.72
CA TYR A 128 -14.33 -6.07 -7.33
C TYR A 128 -15.41 -5.57 -6.37
N ARG A 129 -16.66 -5.97 -6.55
CA ARG A 129 -17.75 -5.54 -5.66
C ARG A 129 -17.52 -5.98 -4.22
N VAL A 130 -17.05 -7.22 -4.04
CA VAL A 130 -16.66 -7.73 -2.71
C VAL A 130 -15.50 -6.94 -2.11
N ILE A 131 -14.51 -6.57 -2.94
CA ILE A 131 -13.35 -5.78 -2.50
C ILE A 131 -13.75 -4.34 -2.17
N GLU A 132 -14.68 -3.76 -2.93
CA GLU A 132 -15.12 -2.37 -2.75
C GLU A 132 -15.65 -2.11 -1.33
N GLU A 133 -16.37 -3.07 -0.75
CA GLU A 133 -16.86 -3.02 0.63
C GLU A 133 -15.75 -3.10 1.69
N LYS A 134 -14.55 -3.54 1.31
CA LYS A 134 -13.40 -3.70 2.20
C LYS A 134 -12.43 -2.53 2.16
N PHE A 135 -12.60 -1.59 1.25
CA PHE A 135 -11.72 -0.42 1.23
C PHE A 135 -11.85 0.42 2.49
N ARG A 136 -10.70 0.88 2.96
CA ARG A 136 -10.67 1.96 3.93
C ARG A 136 -11.37 3.18 3.36
N CYS A 137 -12.25 3.80 4.12
CA CYS A 137 -13.00 4.97 3.69
C CYS A 137 -12.97 6.10 4.73
N SER A 138 -13.36 7.28 4.32
CA SER A 138 -13.59 8.42 5.23
C SER A 138 -14.83 8.18 6.10
N ARG A 139 -15.06 9.07 7.07
CA ARG A 139 -16.30 9.07 7.86
C ARG A 139 -17.58 9.20 7.02
N THR A 140 -17.45 9.75 5.82
CA THR A 140 -18.58 9.92 4.86
C THR A 140 -18.65 8.82 3.82
N GLY A 141 -17.84 7.75 3.95
CA GLY A 141 -17.82 6.63 3.01
C GLY A 141 -16.98 6.84 1.74
N ARG A 142 -16.20 7.91 1.66
CA ARG A 142 -15.34 8.16 0.49
C ARG A 142 -14.14 7.25 0.48
N ILE A 143 -13.95 6.51 -0.60
CA ILE A 143 -12.83 5.58 -0.82
C ILE A 143 -11.64 6.29 -1.46
N GLU A 144 -11.86 7.18 -2.43
CA GLU A 144 -10.81 7.89 -3.16
C GLU A 144 -9.95 8.74 -2.22
N GLY A 145 -8.64 8.50 -2.25
CA GLY A 145 -7.66 9.15 -1.39
C GLY A 145 -7.53 8.53 0.01
N TYR A 146 -8.47 7.70 0.44
CA TYR A 146 -8.46 7.00 1.74
C TYR A 146 -8.04 5.54 1.60
N GLY A 147 -8.80 4.75 0.88
CA GLY A 147 -8.52 3.34 0.61
C GLY A 147 -7.96 3.08 -0.78
N LEU A 148 -8.34 3.91 -1.77
CA LEU A 148 -7.81 3.83 -3.12
C LEU A 148 -7.13 5.15 -3.49
N VAL A 149 -5.83 5.09 -3.75
CA VAL A 149 -5.03 6.21 -4.23
C VAL A 149 -4.58 5.93 -5.65
N VAL A 150 -4.97 6.78 -6.59
CA VAL A 150 -4.56 6.68 -8.00
C VAL A 150 -3.66 7.87 -8.32
N LEU A 151 -2.48 7.61 -8.86
CA LEU A 151 -1.49 8.63 -9.19
C LEU A 151 -1.08 8.56 -10.67
N PRO A 152 -0.68 9.69 -11.28
CA PRO A 152 -0.86 11.05 -10.77
C PRO A 152 -2.34 11.45 -10.72
N LYS A 153 -2.62 12.45 -9.89
CA LYS A 153 -3.98 13.04 -9.82
C LYS A 153 -4.21 13.97 -10.99
#